data_e996bc6357760cc255d37bfef8430f54
#
_entry.id   e996bc6357760cc255d37bfef8430f54
#
_cell.length_a   1.000
_cell.length_b   1.000
_cell.length_c   1.000
_cell.angle_alpha   90.00
_cell.angle_beta   90.00
_cell.angle_gamma   90.00
#
_symmetry.space_group_name_H-M   'P 1'
#
loop_
_entity.id
_entity.type
_entity.pdbx_description
1 polymer ?
#
loop_
_entity_poly.entity_id
_entity_poly.type
_entity_poly.pdbx_seq_one_letter_code
_entity_poly.pdbx_strand_id
1 'polypeptide(L)'
;MIKNIFKPLNKNLKLLLPIEVKNVSLKLNDSFFFKKISLKIDTKLISWFIGPNGAGNTSCIKLLTGLIKPNSGEILFSKSNKIPNAIGYVPQKIILLRRTVEENLLHALALSNYISNKRKERVKEILKFSNLEHLSKKSARKLSLGQQQLLSVLRSLISRPSFLILDEPCANLDLQTTKIIENILKVASQNGVKIIIVTHDLFQAKRLADEIIFFYNGKIIEQNKSNIFFKKPKSREAKNFQKGLLLK
;
A
#
# COMPACT_ATOMS: atom_id res chain seq x y z
N MET A 1 25.60 -0.94 1.44
CA MET A 1 24.88 -1.59 0.33
C MET A 1 23.34 -1.58 0.43
N ILE A 2 22.74 -1.29 1.58
CA ILE A 2 21.26 -1.32 1.79
C ILE A 2 20.53 -0.08 1.23
N LYS A 3 21.24 1.05 1.05
CA LYS A 3 20.62 2.35 0.71
C LYS A 3 19.82 2.45 -0.61
N ASN A 4 19.92 1.49 -1.53
CA ASN A 4 19.26 1.58 -2.85
C ASN A 4 18.46 0.34 -3.25
N ILE A 5 18.21 -0.58 -2.31
CA ILE A 5 17.60 -1.88 -2.63
C ILE A 5 16.20 -1.76 -3.27
N PHE A 6 15.41 -0.76 -2.88
CA PHE A 6 14.07 -0.52 -3.42
C PHE A 6 13.98 0.73 -4.31
N LYS A 7 15.13 1.35 -4.68
CA LYS A 7 15.10 2.54 -5.53
C LYS A 7 14.34 2.26 -6.82
N PRO A 8 13.28 3.02 -7.14
CA PRO A 8 12.46 2.81 -8.33
C PRO A 8 13.30 2.79 -9.62
N LEU A 9 12.95 1.89 -10.55
CA LEU A 9 13.60 1.83 -11.87
C LEU A 9 13.31 3.10 -12.67
N ASN A 10 12.09 3.59 -12.62
CA ASN A 10 11.72 4.90 -13.18
C ASN A 10 11.97 5.98 -12.13
N LYS A 11 12.99 6.79 -12.33
CA LYS A 11 13.37 7.91 -11.44
C LYS A 11 12.32 9.02 -11.31
N ASN A 12 11.26 9.01 -12.09
CA ASN A 12 10.29 10.09 -12.18
C ASN A 12 9.05 9.83 -11.31
N LEU A 13 9.19 9.93 -9.97
CA LEU A 13 8.06 10.19 -9.08
C LEU A 13 7.24 11.43 -9.50
N LYS A 14 7.88 12.38 -10.22
CA LYS A 14 7.20 13.53 -10.82
C LYS A 14 6.09 13.12 -11.80
N LEU A 15 6.17 11.92 -12.39
CA LEU A 15 5.13 11.37 -13.28
C LEU A 15 3.94 10.73 -12.55
N LEU A 16 4.00 10.58 -11.22
CA LEU A 16 2.94 9.98 -10.41
C LEU A 16 2.18 10.98 -9.57
N LEU A 17 2.88 11.99 -9.06
CA LEU A 17 2.31 12.99 -8.16
C LEU A 17 2.04 14.30 -8.89
N PRO A 18 0.96 14.99 -8.54
CA PRO A 18 -0.04 14.59 -7.57
C PRO A 18 -0.94 13.46 -8.06
N ILE A 19 -1.45 12.62 -7.13
CA ILE A 19 -2.56 11.72 -7.39
C ILE A 19 -3.83 12.49 -7.03
N GLU A 20 -4.72 12.65 -8.00
CA GLU A 20 -5.97 13.39 -7.79
C GLU A 20 -7.18 12.47 -8.08
N VAL A 21 -8.05 12.34 -7.11
CA VAL A 21 -9.39 11.75 -7.25
C VAL A 21 -10.34 12.94 -7.36
N LYS A 22 -11.05 13.09 -8.48
CA LYS A 22 -11.92 14.24 -8.75
C LYS A 22 -13.36 13.81 -8.91
N ASN A 23 -14.20 14.21 -7.96
CA ASN A 23 -15.65 13.97 -7.98
C ASN A 23 -16.03 12.52 -8.29
N VAL A 24 -15.24 11.57 -7.77
CA VAL A 24 -15.45 10.15 -8.02
C VAL A 24 -16.66 9.64 -7.27
N SER A 25 -17.55 8.98 -8.01
CA SER A 25 -18.66 8.23 -7.45
C SER A 25 -18.50 6.74 -7.76
N LEU A 26 -18.85 5.90 -6.81
CA LEU A 26 -18.82 4.46 -6.93
C LEU A 26 -20.15 3.88 -6.43
N LYS A 27 -20.79 3.03 -7.23
CA LYS A 27 -21.94 2.23 -6.82
C LYS A 27 -21.49 0.82 -6.45
N LEU A 28 -22.07 0.28 -5.40
CA LEU A 28 -22.00 -1.12 -5.01
C LEU A 28 -23.44 -1.59 -4.81
N ASN A 29 -23.86 -2.65 -5.51
CA ASN A 29 -25.24 -3.19 -5.43
C ASN A 29 -26.31 -2.10 -5.57
N ASP A 30 -26.25 -1.31 -6.67
CA ASP A 30 -27.17 -0.22 -7.03
C ASP A 30 -27.25 0.98 -6.08
N SER A 31 -26.54 0.94 -4.96
CA SER A 31 -26.43 2.09 -4.05
C SER A 31 -25.09 2.79 -4.21
N PHE A 32 -25.09 4.13 -4.06
CA PHE A 32 -23.84 4.88 -4.05
C PHE A 32 -23.08 4.63 -2.76
N PHE A 33 -21.91 4.02 -2.90
CA PHE A 33 -20.95 3.86 -1.83
C PHE A 33 -20.08 5.13 -1.67
N PHE A 34 -19.56 5.64 -2.79
CA PHE A 34 -18.95 6.97 -2.85
C PHE A 34 -19.86 7.92 -3.63
N LYS A 35 -20.04 9.15 -3.13
CA LYS A 35 -20.76 10.23 -3.82
C LYS A 35 -19.80 11.42 -3.98
N LYS A 36 -19.26 11.60 -5.20
CA LYS A 36 -18.40 12.72 -5.58
C LYS A 36 -17.26 12.98 -4.61
N ILE A 37 -16.54 11.92 -4.18
CA ILE A 37 -15.36 12.10 -3.34
C ILE A 37 -14.23 12.76 -4.13
N SER A 38 -13.49 13.64 -3.45
CA SER A 38 -12.30 14.26 -4.02
C SER A 38 -11.15 14.15 -3.02
N LEU A 39 -9.96 13.82 -3.54
CA LEU A 39 -8.74 13.62 -2.76
C LEU A 39 -7.55 14.04 -3.59
N LYS A 40 -6.61 14.72 -2.97
CA LYS A 40 -5.32 15.03 -3.59
C LYS A 40 -4.19 14.54 -2.70
N ILE A 41 -3.31 13.73 -3.27
CA ILE A 41 -2.11 13.21 -2.61
C ILE A 41 -0.92 13.76 -3.38
N ASP A 42 -0.18 14.67 -2.78
CA ASP A 42 0.99 15.31 -3.37
C ASP A 42 2.29 15.04 -2.59
N THR A 43 2.19 14.43 -1.43
CA THR A 43 3.34 14.03 -0.62
C THR A 43 4.04 12.79 -1.20
N LYS A 44 5.37 12.81 -1.19
CA LYS A 44 6.20 11.66 -1.58
C LYS A 44 6.31 10.60 -0.48
N LEU A 45 5.81 10.90 0.70
CA LEU A 45 5.95 10.10 1.91
C LEU A 45 4.83 9.05 2.03
N ILE A 46 4.72 8.43 3.20
CA ILE A 46 3.73 7.38 3.46
C ILE A 46 2.39 8.02 3.82
N SER A 47 1.37 7.80 2.99
CA SER A 47 -0.02 8.19 3.28
C SER A 47 -0.80 7.00 3.80
N TRP A 48 -1.56 7.21 4.87
CA TRP A 48 -2.38 6.17 5.50
C TRP A 48 -3.86 6.49 5.33
N PHE A 49 -4.59 5.53 4.80
CA PHE A 49 -6.05 5.57 4.72
C PHE A 49 -6.58 4.83 5.93
N ILE A 50 -7.25 5.55 6.82
CA ILE A 50 -7.79 5.00 8.05
C ILE A 50 -9.29 5.28 8.16
N GLY A 51 -9.99 4.42 8.89
CA GLY A 51 -11.42 4.54 9.15
C GLY A 51 -11.99 3.23 9.64
N PRO A 52 -13.23 3.22 10.10
CA PRO A 52 -13.91 2.00 10.52
C PRO A 52 -14.10 1.04 9.34
N ASN A 53 -14.40 -0.22 9.66
CA ASN A 53 -14.74 -1.21 8.64
C ASN A 53 -15.91 -0.73 7.78
N GLY A 54 -15.80 -0.90 6.46
CA GLY A 54 -16.82 -0.43 5.52
C GLY A 54 -16.77 1.07 5.20
N ALA A 55 -15.83 1.85 5.76
CA ALA A 55 -15.73 3.29 5.49
C ALA A 55 -15.35 3.66 4.06
N GLY A 56 -14.72 2.72 3.31
CA GLY A 56 -14.34 2.95 1.91
C GLY A 56 -12.85 2.86 1.61
N ASN A 57 -12.02 2.66 2.61
CA ASN A 57 -10.57 2.60 2.46
C ASN A 57 -10.13 1.65 1.33
N THR A 58 -10.53 0.36 1.43
CA THR A 58 -10.21 -0.67 0.43
C THR A 58 -10.81 -0.36 -0.95
N SER A 59 -12.03 0.20 -1.02
CA SER A 59 -12.64 0.58 -2.30
C SER A 59 -11.87 1.71 -2.97
N CYS A 60 -11.38 2.69 -2.19
CA CYS A 60 -10.58 3.78 -2.71
C CYS A 60 -9.26 3.28 -3.30
N ILE A 61 -8.52 2.39 -2.60
CA ILE A 61 -7.27 1.85 -3.16
C ILE A 61 -7.51 0.95 -4.37
N LYS A 62 -8.62 0.22 -4.46
CA LYS A 62 -9.00 -0.53 -5.66
C LYS A 62 -9.26 0.39 -6.86
N LEU A 63 -9.83 1.56 -6.64
CA LEU A 63 -9.96 2.60 -7.66
C LEU A 63 -8.56 3.12 -8.09
N LEU A 64 -7.67 3.42 -7.13
CA LEU A 64 -6.31 3.89 -7.42
C LEU A 64 -5.45 2.86 -8.16
N THR A 65 -5.70 1.56 -7.95
CA THR A 65 -5.00 0.48 -8.67
C THR A 65 -5.64 0.13 -10.01
N GLY A 66 -6.82 0.69 -10.31
CA GLY A 66 -7.60 0.34 -11.51
C GLY A 66 -8.26 -1.03 -11.46
N LEU A 67 -8.27 -1.70 -10.32
CA LEU A 67 -8.98 -2.97 -10.13
C LEU A 67 -10.50 -2.81 -10.24
N ILE A 68 -11.01 -1.62 -9.93
CA ILE A 68 -12.39 -1.22 -10.19
C ILE A 68 -12.40 0.14 -10.89
N LYS A 69 -13.42 0.38 -11.70
CA LYS A 69 -13.62 1.67 -12.38
C LYS A 69 -14.66 2.50 -11.63
N PRO A 70 -14.51 3.82 -11.56
CA PRO A 70 -15.54 4.69 -11.01
C PRO A 70 -16.76 4.75 -11.95
N ASN A 71 -17.96 5.00 -11.39
CA ASN A 71 -19.17 5.25 -12.17
C ASN A 71 -19.19 6.67 -12.75
N SER A 72 -18.57 7.62 -12.05
CA SER A 72 -18.38 8.99 -12.53
C SER A 72 -17.17 9.62 -11.85
N GLY A 73 -16.69 10.74 -12.40
CA GLY A 73 -15.46 11.38 -11.97
C GLY A 73 -14.21 10.76 -12.60
N GLU A 74 -13.05 11.22 -12.18
CA GLU A 74 -11.78 10.78 -12.76
C GLU A 74 -10.68 10.63 -11.71
N ILE A 75 -9.69 9.79 -12.02
CA ILE A 75 -8.49 9.61 -11.22
C ILE A 75 -7.29 9.96 -12.09
N LEU A 76 -6.49 10.90 -11.63
CA LEU A 76 -5.34 11.42 -12.37
C LEU A 76 -4.05 11.12 -11.61
N PHE A 77 -3.05 10.68 -12.37
CA PHE A 77 -1.67 10.54 -11.91
C PHE A 77 -0.83 11.56 -12.66
N SER A 78 -0.35 12.60 -11.95
CA SER A 78 0.39 13.71 -12.57
C SER A 78 -0.35 14.30 -13.80
N LYS A 79 -1.65 14.55 -13.65
CA LYS A 79 -2.55 15.07 -14.70
C LYS A 79 -2.89 14.08 -15.86
N SER A 80 -2.50 12.81 -15.75
CA SER A 80 -2.81 11.76 -16.73
C SER A 80 -3.79 10.75 -16.14
N ASN A 81 -4.79 10.32 -16.93
CA ASN A 81 -5.73 9.25 -16.52
C ASN A 81 -5.10 7.86 -16.65
N LYS A 82 -3.89 7.75 -17.18
CA LYS A 82 -3.21 6.46 -17.32
C LYS A 82 -2.68 6.01 -15.97
N ILE A 83 -3.14 4.86 -15.52
CA ILE A 83 -2.62 4.21 -14.31
C ILE A 83 -1.17 3.82 -14.59
N PRO A 84 -0.23 4.14 -13.69
CA PRO A 84 1.17 3.82 -13.89
C PRO A 84 1.40 2.31 -13.97
N ASN A 85 2.17 1.85 -14.96
CA ASN A 85 2.52 0.43 -15.12
C ASN A 85 3.38 -0.15 -13.98
N ALA A 86 3.83 0.69 -13.05
CA ALA A 86 4.76 0.33 -11.98
C ALA A 86 4.12 0.49 -10.60
N ILE A 87 2.89 -0.02 -10.43
CA ILE A 87 2.23 -0.10 -9.12
C ILE A 87 2.45 -1.47 -8.52
N GLY A 88 3.02 -1.52 -7.31
CA GLY A 88 2.96 -2.69 -6.44
C GLY A 88 1.66 -2.68 -5.64
N TYR A 89 0.98 -3.81 -5.56
CA TYR A 89 -0.22 -3.96 -4.74
C TYR A 89 -0.13 -5.19 -3.84
N VAL A 90 -0.40 -5.01 -2.57
CA VAL A 90 -0.49 -6.07 -1.56
C VAL A 90 -1.93 -6.11 -1.07
N PRO A 91 -2.73 -7.09 -1.48
CA PRO A 91 -4.11 -7.23 -1.03
C PRO A 91 -4.18 -7.73 0.42
N GLN A 92 -5.30 -7.47 1.09
CA GLN A 92 -5.58 -7.93 2.45
C GLN A 92 -5.48 -9.47 2.57
N LYS A 93 -6.07 -10.19 1.60
CA LYS A 93 -5.93 -11.65 1.53
C LYS A 93 -4.62 -12.02 0.84
N ILE A 94 -3.77 -12.76 1.52
CA ILE A 94 -2.50 -13.21 0.97
C ILE A 94 -2.74 -14.15 -0.22
N ILE A 95 -2.18 -13.82 -1.37
CA ILE A 95 -2.27 -14.63 -2.58
C ILE A 95 -0.85 -14.99 -3.03
N LEU A 96 -0.48 -16.26 -2.84
CA LEU A 96 0.81 -16.80 -3.27
C LEU A 96 0.60 -17.92 -4.30
N LEU A 97 1.50 -17.97 -5.28
CA LEU A 97 1.52 -19.04 -6.26
C LEU A 97 1.89 -20.39 -5.60
N ARG A 98 1.41 -21.48 -6.17
CA ARG A 98 1.79 -22.85 -5.77
C ARG A 98 3.22 -23.19 -6.23
N ARG A 99 4.18 -22.38 -5.78
CA ARG A 99 5.59 -22.41 -6.15
C ARG A 99 6.46 -22.17 -4.92
N THR A 100 7.76 -22.32 -5.07
CA THR A 100 8.72 -21.98 -4.02
C THR A 100 8.76 -20.47 -3.75
N VAL A 101 9.40 -20.07 -2.66
CA VAL A 101 9.64 -18.66 -2.31
C VAL A 101 10.36 -17.95 -3.45
N GLU A 102 11.47 -18.51 -3.92
CA GLU A 102 12.28 -17.97 -5.02
C GLU A 102 11.46 -17.82 -6.31
N GLU A 103 10.68 -18.86 -6.68
CA GLU A 103 9.86 -18.82 -7.90
C GLU A 103 8.73 -17.81 -7.84
N ASN A 104 8.15 -17.55 -6.65
CA ASN A 104 7.19 -16.45 -6.48
C ASN A 104 7.80 -15.08 -6.79
N LEU A 105 9.05 -14.86 -6.37
CA LEU A 105 9.80 -13.63 -6.63
C LEU A 105 10.24 -13.52 -8.11
N LEU A 106 10.75 -14.61 -8.69
CA LEU A 106 11.11 -14.67 -10.11
C LEU A 106 9.92 -14.39 -11.02
N HIS A 107 8.74 -14.94 -10.67
CA HIS A 107 7.51 -14.70 -11.43
C HIS A 107 7.12 -13.20 -11.42
N ALA A 108 7.21 -12.54 -10.27
CA ALA A 108 6.93 -11.10 -10.19
C ALA A 108 7.87 -10.28 -11.08
N LEU A 109 9.16 -10.65 -11.12
CA LEU A 109 10.14 -10.00 -12.02
C LEU A 109 9.88 -10.33 -13.49
N ALA A 110 9.38 -11.53 -13.80
CA ALA A 110 9.06 -11.92 -15.17
C ALA A 110 7.90 -11.11 -15.77
N LEU A 111 6.94 -10.72 -14.94
CA LEU A 111 5.80 -9.88 -15.32
C LEU A 111 6.14 -8.38 -15.36
N SER A 112 7.31 -7.99 -14.88
CA SER A 112 7.77 -6.61 -14.89
C SER A 112 8.78 -6.35 -16.00
N ASN A 113 9.08 -5.09 -16.27
CA ASN A 113 10.14 -4.68 -17.19
C ASN A 113 11.55 -4.85 -16.61
N TYR A 114 11.73 -5.74 -15.62
CA TYR A 114 13.05 -5.97 -15.03
C TYR A 114 13.94 -6.80 -15.96
N ILE A 115 15.20 -6.40 -16.09
CA ILE A 115 16.18 -7.00 -17.01
C ILE A 115 16.32 -8.50 -16.75
N SER A 116 16.08 -9.33 -17.75
CA SER A 116 15.92 -10.79 -17.62
C SER A 116 17.16 -11.48 -17.03
N ASN A 117 18.36 -11.15 -17.49
CA ASN A 117 19.63 -11.75 -17.03
C ASN A 117 19.99 -11.38 -15.58
N LYS A 118 19.40 -10.32 -14.99
CA LYS A 118 19.62 -9.89 -13.61
C LYS A 118 18.57 -10.38 -12.61
N ARG A 119 17.53 -11.10 -13.05
CA ARG A 119 16.43 -11.52 -12.19
C ARG A 119 16.86 -12.45 -11.04
N LYS A 120 17.70 -13.45 -11.33
CA LYS A 120 18.20 -14.39 -10.31
C LYS A 120 19.05 -13.69 -9.24
N GLU A 121 19.93 -12.78 -9.66
CA GLU A 121 20.74 -11.97 -8.77
C GLU A 121 19.84 -11.10 -7.86
N ARG A 122 18.84 -10.45 -8.45
CA ARG A 122 17.87 -9.64 -7.72
C ARG A 122 17.10 -10.43 -6.68
N VAL A 123 16.69 -11.66 -6.98
CA VAL A 123 16.02 -12.54 -6.03
C VAL A 123 16.92 -12.87 -4.86
N LYS A 124 18.20 -13.24 -5.11
CA LYS A 124 19.20 -13.49 -4.06
C LYS A 124 19.37 -12.27 -3.15
N GLU A 125 19.51 -11.08 -3.74
CA GLU A 125 19.64 -9.82 -3.00
C GLU A 125 18.44 -9.59 -2.04
N ILE A 126 17.22 -9.77 -2.51
CA ILE A 126 16.00 -9.57 -1.73
C ILE A 126 15.85 -10.64 -0.63
N LEU A 127 16.13 -11.89 -0.93
CA LEU A 127 16.06 -12.98 0.05
C LEU A 127 17.08 -12.78 1.17
N LYS A 128 18.29 -12.37 0.84
CA LYS A 128 19.34 -12.04 1.83
C LYS A 128 18.93 -10.83 2.68
N PHE A 129 18.42 -9.77 2.06
CA PHE A 129 17.94 -8.58 2.78
C PHE A 129 16.82 -8.90 3.78
N SER A 130 15.94 -9.84 3.45
CA SER A 130 14.77 -10.20 4.27
C SER A 130 15.00 -11.41 5.19
N ASN A 131 16.19 -11.97 5.24
CA ASN A 131 16.51 -13.20 5.98
C ASN A 131 15.66 -14.42 5.57
N LEU A 132 15.17 -14.46 4.32
CA LEU A 132 14.40 -15.58 3.78
C LEU A 132 15.21 -16.53 2.90
N GLU A 133 16.55 -16.36 2.84
CA GLU A 133 17.44 -17.13 1.95
C GLU A 133 17.36 -18.63 2.23
N HIS A 134 17.32 -19.03 3.51
CA HIS A 134 17.18 -20.42 3.95
C HIS A 134 15.83 -21.06 3.59
N LEU A 135 14.84 -20.26 3.22
CA LEU A 135 13.50 -20.71 2.80
C LEU A 135 13.31 -20.66 1.27
N SER A 136 14.33 -20.28 0.50
CA SER A 136 14.23 -20.03 -0.95
C SER A 136 13.57 -21.13 -1.74
N LYS A 137 13.89 -22.39 -1.42
CA LYS A 137 13.36 -23.59 -2.07
C LYS A 137 12.11 -24.17 -1.41
N LYS A 138 11.68 -23.63 -0.27
CA LYS A 138 10.46 -24.06 0.43
C LYS A 138 9.22 -23.62 -0.35
N SER A 139 8.19 -24.45 -0.38
CA SER A 139 6.89 -24.06 -0.92
C SER A 139 6.34 -22.84 -0.18
N ALA A 140 5.97 -21.80 -0.91
CA ALA A 140 5.48 -20.56 -0.32
C ALA A 140 4.23 -20.74 0.54
N ARG A 141 3.38 -21.74 0.22
CA ARG A 141 2.17 -22.07 0.99
C ARG A 141 2.45 -22.78 2.32
N LYS A 142 3.64 -23.34 2.50
CA LYS A 142 4.08 -24.00 3.75
C LYS A 142 4.81 -23.05 4.71
N LEU A 143 4.89 -21.77 4.37
CA LEU A 143 5.42 -20.72 5.24
C LEU A 143 4.43 -20.40 6.37
N SER A 144 4.91 -19.85 7.49
CA SER A 144 4.02 -19.24 8.50
C SER A 144 3.26 -18.05 7.90
N LEU A 145 2.15 -17.65 8.50
CA LEU A 145 1.34 -16.52 8.04
C LEU A 145 2.19 -15.25 7.88
N GLY A 146 3.03 -14.95 8.86
CA GLY A 146 3.93 -13.78 8.81
C GLY A 146 4.95 -13.88 7.67
N GLN A 147 5.55 -15.06 7.46
CA GLN A 147 6.47 -15.28 6.34
C GLN A 147 5.75 -15.18 4.98
N GLN A 148 4.51 -15.64 4.87
CA GLN A 148 3.71 -15.49 3.67
C GLN A 148 3.41 -14.02 3.38
N GLN A 149 3.06 -13.25 4.40
CA GLN A 149 2.80 -11.82 4.27
C GLN A 149 4.08 -11.07 3.89
N LEU A 150 5.20 -11.38 4.54
CA LEU A 150 6.49 -10.82 4.19
C LEU A 150 6.84 -11.11 2.72
N LEU A 151 6.66 -12.34 2.26
CA LEU A 151 6.87 -12.71 0.87
C LEU A 151 5.95 -11.93 -0.08
N SER A 152 4.68 -11.70 0.30
CA SER A 152 3.72 -10.90 -0.48
C SER A 152 4.20 -9.45 -0.65
N VAL A 153 4.68 -8.83 0.43
CA VAL A 153 5.26 -7.47 0.40
C VAL A 153 6.52 -7.43 -0.49
N LEU A 154 7.44 -8.37 -0.30
CA LEU A 154 8.68 -8.44 -1.10
C LEU A 154 8.39 -8.67 -2.58
N ARG A 155 7.41 -9.50 -2.91
CA ARG A 155 6.96 -9.77 -4.28
C ARG A 155 6.46 -8.49 -4.96
N SER A 156 5.78 -7.63 -4.23
CA SER A 156 5.30 -6.34 -4.76
C SER A 156 6.40 -5.29 -4.88
N LEU A 157 7.48 -5.40 -4.09
CA LEU A 157 8.61 -4.47 -4.10
C LEU A 157 9.78 -4.90 -5.00
N ILE A 158 9.88 -6.19 -5.36
CA ILE A 158 11.08 -6.72 -6.03
C ILE A 158 11.33 -6.09 -7.40
N SER A 159 10.27 -5.72 -8.12
CA SER A 159 10.33 -5.03 -9.41
C SER A 159 10.70 -3.55 -9.31
N ARG A 160 10.95 -3.04 -8.10
CA ARG A 160 11.25 -1.63 -7.83
C ARG A 160 10.16 -0.67 -8.34
N PRO A 161 8.91 -0.84 -7.89
CA PRO A 161 7.82 0.03 -8.29
C PRO A 161 8.05 1.45 -7.79
N SER A 162 7.48 2.43 -8.50
CA SER A 162 7.46 3.83 -8.02
C SER A 162 6.36 4.07 -7.00
N PHE A 163 5.34 3.21 -6.98
CA PHE A 163 4.16 3.32 -6.14
C PHE A 163 3.79 1.96 -5.56
N LEU A 164 3.56 1.91 -4.26
CA LEU A 164 3.15 0.71 -3.53
C LEU A 164 1.88 1.00 -2.75
N ILE A 165 0.89 0.15 -2.92
CA ILE A 165 -0.37 0.19 -2.16
C ILE A 165 -0.50 -1.11 -1.38
N LEU A 166 -0.84 -1.00 -0.08
CA LEU A 166 -1.01 -2.14 0.80
C LEU A 166 -2.35 -2.04 1.53
N ASP A 167 -3.08 -3.14 1.54
CA ASP A 167 -4.35 -3.28 2.25
C ASP A 167 -4.15 -4.17 3.48
N GLU A 168 -4.20 -3.58 4.68
CA GLU A 168 -4.02 -4.24 5.98
C GLU A 168 -2.76 -5.14 6.04
N PRO A 169 -1.56 -4.63 5.71
CA PRO A 169 -0.37 -5.47 5.50
C PRO A 169 0.15 -6.15 6.78
N CYS A 170 -0.27 -5.71 7.96
CA CYS A 170 0.19 -6.27 9.23
C CYS A 170 -0.95 -6.85 10.08
N ALA A 171 -2.16 -6.98 9.52
CA ALA A 171 -3.29 -7.56 10.25
C ALA A 171 -3.00 -9.01 10.67
N ASN A 172 -3.30 -9.35 11.92
CA ASN A 172 -3.14 -10.70 12.50
C ASN A 172 -1.68 -11.22 12.50
N LEU A 173 -0.69 -10.34 12.47
CA LEU A 173 0.71 -10.70 12.59
C LEU A 173 1.25 -10.47 14.01
N ASP A 174 2.27 -11.25 14.37
CA ASP A 174 3.04 -10.99 15.58
C ASP A 174 3.84 -9.68 15.50
N LEU A 175 4.25 -9.15 16.64
CA LEU A 175 4.97 -7.89 16.74
C LEU A 175 6.33 -7.92 16.02
N GLN A 176 7.01 -9.07 15.99
CA GLN A 176 8.31 -9.19 15.35
C GLN A 176 8.18 -9.09 13.83
N THR A 177 7.26 -9.85 13.25
CA THR A 177 6.95 -9.81 11.80
C THR A 177 6.45 -8.44 11.40
N THR A 178 5.58 -7.83 12.19
CA THR A 178 5.09 -6.46 11.97
C THR A 178 6.25 -5.47 11.87
N LYS A 179 7.20 -5.48 12.82
CA LYS A 179 8.38 -4.62 12.79
C LYS A 179 9.25 -4.84 11.55
N ILE A 180 9.41 -6.09 11.10
CA ILE A 180 10.17 -6.39 9.88
C ILE A 180 9.51 -5.74 8.66
N ILE A 181 8.19 -5.90 8.51
CA ILE A 181 7.44 -5.29 7.40
C ILE A 181 7.51 -3.77 7.47
N GLU A 182 7.28 -3.17 8.65
CA GLU A 182 7.38 -1.74 8.88
C GLU A 182 8.76 -1.18 8.46
N ASN A 183 9.83 -1.86 8.83
CA ASN A 183 11.20 -1.47 8.45
C ASN A 183 11.41 -1.54 6.93
N ILE A 184 10.89 -2.58 6.27
CA ILE A 184 10.96 -2.71 4.80
C ILE A 184 10.24 -1.55 4.13
N LEU A 185 9.02 -1.21 4.59
CA LEU A 185 8.24 -0.12 4.04
C LEU A 185 8.93 1.24 4.26
N LYS A 186 9.51 1.45 5.45
CA LYS A 186 10.31 2.65 5.74
C LYS A 186 11.51 2.78 4.80
N VAL A 187 12.27 1.69 4.62
CA VAL A 187 13.41 1.68 3.67
C VAL A 187 12.92 1.95 2.24
N ALA A 188 11.81 1.34 1.81
CA ALA A 188 11.27 1.57 0.49
C ALA A 188 10.85 3.05 0.28
N SER A 189 10.17 3.65 1.24
CA SER A 189 9.81 5.08 1.22
C SER A 189 11.04 5.98 1.15
N GLN A 190 12.05 5.74 1.97
CA GLN A 190 13.33 6.47 1.95
C GLN A 190 14.08 6.32 0.62
N ASN A 191 13.87 5.23 -0.09
CA ASN A 191 14.40 5.01 -1.44
C ASN A 191 13.56 5.68 -2.55
N GLY A 192 12.47 6.36 -2.18
CA GLY A 192 11.64 7.13 -3.11
C GLY A 192 10.41 6.37 -3.65
N VAL A 193 10.02 5.25 -3.05
CA VAL A 193 8.74 4.61 -3.36
C VAL A 193 7.63 5.40 -2.66
N LYS A 194 6.63 5.88 -3.41
CA LYS A 194 5.40 6.39 -2.82
C LYS A 194 4.60 5.23 -2.23
N ILE A 195 4.18 5.35 -0.97
CA ILE A 195 3.45 4.29 -0.28
C ILE A 195 2.09 4.79 0.18
N ILE A 196 1.05 4.00 -0.06
CA ILE A 196 -0.28 4.15 0.55
C ILE A 196 -0.59 2.86 1.31
N ILE A 197 -0.98 3.00 2.57
CA ILE A 197 -1.36 1.89 3.45
C ILE A 197 -2.78 2.10 3.93
N VAL A 198 -3.61 1.07 3.81
CA VAL A 198 -4.91 0.99 4.48
C VAL A 198 -4.74 0.21 5.76
N THR A 199 -5.25 0.74 6.86
CA THR A 199 -5.35 0.03 8.13
C THR A 199 -6.39 0.65 9.06
N HIS A 200 -6.87 -0.14 10.00
CA HIS A 200 -7.65 0.32 11.16
C HIS A 200 -6.78 0.41 12.43
N ASP A 201 -5.51 -0.01 12.38
CA ASP A 201 -4.58 0.08 13.52
C ASP A 201 -4.02 1.51 13.66
N LEU A 202 -4.61 2.25 14.60
CA LEU A 202 -4.18 3.61 14.93
C LEU A 202 -2.77 3.69 15.53
N PHE A 203 -2.33 2.66 16.24
CA PHE A 203 -0.98 2.65 16.84
C PHE A 203 0.08 2.52 15.76
N GLN A 204 -0.17 1.67 14.77
CA GLN A 204 0.71 1.54 13.61
C GLN A 204 0.73 2.83 12.77
N ALA A 205 -0.43 3.40 12.48
CA ALA A 205 -0.54 4.66 11.76
C ALA A 205 0.20 5.80 12.49
N LYS A 206 0.08 5.90 13.81
CA LYS A 206 0.77 6.92 14.61
C LYS A 206 2.29 6.81 14.55
N ARG A 207 2.84 5.58 14.40
CA ARG A 207 4.31 5.37 14.33
C ARG A 207 4.90 5.66 12.96
N LEU A 208 4.15 5.44 11.89
CA LEU A 208 4.73 5.38 10.55
C LEU A 208 4.12 6.35 9.54
N ALA A 209 2.92 6.86 9.80
CA ALA A 209 2.27 7.74 8.85
C ALA A 209 2.91 9.13 8.83
N ASP A 210 3.13 9.65 7.64
CA ASP A 210 3.45 11.06 7.44
C ASP A 210 2.16 11.86 7.23
N GLU A 211 1.18 11.26 6.56
CA GLU A 211 -0.12 11.83 6.23
C GLU A 211 -1.23 10.83 6.52
N ILE A 212 -2.34 11.32 7.05
CA ILE A 212 -3.56 10.55 7.32
C ILE A 212 -4.70 11.07 6.45
N ILE A 213 -5.40 10.15 5.79
CA ILE A 213 -6.67 10.37 5.12
C ILE A 213 -7.72 9.54 5.86
N PHE A 214 -8.62 10.22 6.57
CA PHE A 214 -9.65 9.57 7.38
C PHE A 214 -10.96 9.45 6.62
N PHE A 215 -11.41 8.20 6.47
CA PHE A 215 -12.66 7.84 5.80
C PHE A 215 -13.75 7.51 6.82
N TYR A 216 -14.97 7.94 6.53
CA TYR A 216 -16.16 7.57 7.27
C TYR A 216 -17.40 7.60 6.37
N ASN A 217 -18.19 6.52 6.38
CA ASN A 217 -19.44 6.40 5.60
C ASN A 217 -19.29 6.82 4.12
N GLY A 218 -18.26 6.30 3.44
CA GLY A 218 -18.00 6.59 2.03
C GLY A 218 -17.56 8.03 1.74
N LYS A 219 -17.14 8.78 2.75
CA LYS A 219 -16.64 10.15 2.62
C LYS A 219 -15.23 10.28 3.15
N ILE A 220 -14.47 11.21 2.60
CA ILE A 220 -13.22 11.66 3.19
C ILE A 220 -13.55 12.79 4.14
N ILE A 221 -13.39 12.54 5.43
CA ILE A 221 -13.76 13.48 6.49
C ILE A 221 -12.61 14.42 6.82
N GLU A 222 -11.37 13.89 6.79
CA GLU A 222 -10.20 14.65 7.18
C GLU A 222 -8.97 14.16 6.44
N GLN A 223 -8.14 15.09 5.96
CA GLN A 223 -6.81 14.83 5.44
C GLN A 223 -5.84 15.78 6.12
N ASN A 224 -4.86 15.24 6.83
CA ASN A 224 -3.89 16.02 7.58
C ASN A 224 -2.54 15.29 7.70
N LYS A 225 -1.48 16.07 8.03
CA LYS A 225 -0.24 15.47 8.53
C LYS A 225 -0.54 14.61 9.77
N SER A 226 0.16 13.49 9.90
CA SER A 226 -0.06 12.52 10.99
C SER A 226 0.00 13.18 12.37
N ASN A 227 1.00 14.02 12.63
CA ASN A 227 1.15 14.71 13.91
C ASN A 227 -0.04 15.64 14.24
N ILE A 228 -0.65 16.28 13.23
CA ILE A 228 -1.84 17.12 13.41
C ILE A 228 -3.06 16.24 13.69
N PHE A 229 -3.26 15.21 12.86
CA PHE A 229 -4.39 14.30 13.02
C PHE A 229 -4.44 13.68 14.40
N PHE A 230 -3.33 13.17 14.92
CA PHE A 230 -3.30 12.51 16.23
C PHE A 230 -3.32 13.46 17.43
N LYS A 231 -2.78 14.69 17.31
CA LYS A 231 -2.76 15.66 18.41
C LYS A 231 -4.02 16.52 18.47
N LYS A 232 -4.52 16.96 17.31
CA LYS A 232 -5.62 17.93 17.21
C LYS A 232 -6.52 17.59 16.02
N PRO A 233 -7.26 16.44 16.05
CA PRO A 233 -8.19 16.09 15.00
C PRO A 233 -9.28 17.15 14.85
N LYS A 234 -9.63 17.49 13.60
CA LYS A 234 -10.57 18.57 13.32
C LYS A 234 -12.02 18.09 13.42
N SER A 235 -12.31 16.87 12.92
CA SER A 235 -13.67 16.35 12.90
C SER A 235 -14.05 15.66 14.19
N ARG A 236 -15.35 15.65 14.51
CA ARG A 236 -15.91 14.92 15.65
C ARG A 236 -15.70 13.40 15.46
N GLU A 237 -15.90 12.93 14.24
CA GLU A 237 -15.75 11.54 13.85
C GLU A 237 -14.32 11.07 14.09
N ALA A 238 -13.31 11.83 13.67
CA ALA A 238 -11.92 11.50 13.91
C ALA A 238 -11.56 11.47 15.39
N LYS A 239 -12.09 12.41 16.19
CA LYS A 239 -11.91 12.43 17.66
C LYS A 239 -12.49 11.18 18.31
N ASN A 240 -13.71 10.80 17.91
CA ASN A 240 -14.39 9.63 18.45
C ASN A 240 -13.66 8.33 18.03
N PHE A 241 -13.26 8.24 16.75
CA PHE A 241 -12.52 7.10 16.24
C PHE A 241 -11.20 6.87 16.99
N GLN A 242 -10.44 7.94 17.26
CA GLN A 242 -9.19 7.84 18.03
C GLN A 242 -9.41 7.38 19.48
N LYS A 243 -10.56 7.66 20.05
CA LYS A 243 -10.95 7.24 21.42
C LYS A 243 -11.56 5.84 21.46
N GLY A 244 -11.70 5.16 20.31
CA GLY A 244 -12.39 3.88 20.22
C GLY A 244 -13.89 3.97 20.49
N LEU A 245 -14.49 5.16 20.37
CA LEU A 245 -15.91 5.35 20.56
C LEU A 245 -16.68 4.95 19.31
N LEU A 246 -17.90 4.41 19.51
CA LEU A 246 -18.80 4.09 18.41
C LEU A 246 -19.13 5.37 17.62
N LEU A 247 -18.94 5.29 16.31
CA LEU A 247 -19.36 6.32 15.37
C LEU A 247 -20.81 6.02 14.98
N LYS A 248 -21.72 6.89 15.40
CA LYS A 248 -23.15 6.85 15.03
C LYS A 248 -23.36 7.52 13.69
#